data_430d24cc64ffe59398116020acbc410d
#
_entry.id   430d24cc64ffe59398116020acbc410d
#
_cell.length_a   1.000
_cell.length_b   1.000
_cell.length_c   1.000
_cell.angle_alpha   90.00
_cell.angle_beta   90.00
_cell.angle_gamma   90.00
#
_symmetry.space_group_name_H-M   'P 1'
#
loop_
_entity.id
_entity.type
_entity.pdbx_description
1 polymer ?
#
loop_
_entity_poly.entity_id
_entity_poly.type
_entity_poly.pdbx_seq_one_letter_code
_entity_poly.pdbx_strand_id
1 'polypeptide(L)'
;MPSPIKFEEVLDKDGELIFTNVGYSMYPLIKQREDILTIIKSNSYKKGDIVLYKSEIEHYVLHRILKVKKDKVILAGDYNYFKDKPISRDAILGKLIEITKKDGTKLD
;
A
#
# COMPACT_ATOMS: atom_id res chain seq x y z
N MET A 1 5.34 -26.84 8.11
CA MET A 1 5.19 -25.77 7.11
C MET A 1 5.55 -24.43 7.72
N PRO A 2 6.43 -23.69 7.08
CA PRO A 2 6.70 -22.35 7.57
C PRO A 2 5.45 -21.49 7.45
N SER A 3 5.23 -20.61 8.42
CA SER A 3 4.14 -19.66 8.37
C SER A 3 4.38 -18.64 7.24
N PRO A 4 3.33 -18.13 6.60
CA PRO A 4 3.50 -17.05 5.62
C PRO A 4 4.19 -15.86 6.27
N ILE A 5 5.06 -15.19 5.50
CA ILE A 5 5.71 -13.97 5.97
C ILE A 5 4.66 -12.86 6.05
N LYS A 6 4.58 -12.19 7.19
CA LYS A 6 3.68 -11.05 7.37
C LYS A 6 4.41 -9.77 6.99
N PHE A 7 3.78 -8.95 6.15
CA PHE A 7 4.38 -7.70 5.69
C PHE A 7 4.67 -6.75 6.86
N GLU A 8 3.78 -6.70 7.86
CA GLU A 8 3.99 -5.86 9.04
C GLU A 8 5.24 -6.26 9.81
N GLU A 9 5.57 -7.54 9.86
CA GLU A 9 6.78 -8.01 10.54
C GLU A 9 8.03 -7.55 9.79
N VAL A 10 8.02 -7.62 8.45
CA VAL A 10 9.14 -7.15 7.64
C VAL A 10 9.33 -5.65 7.81
N LEU A 11 8.24 -4.88 7.78
CA LEU A 11 8.30 -3.43 7.96
C LEU A 11 8.80 -3.05 9.35
N ASP A 12 8.38 -3.78 10.38
CA ASP A 12 8.84 -3.51 11.76
C ASP A 12 10.33 -3.83 11.93
N LYS A 13 10.81 -4.89 11.31
CA LYS A 13 12.19 -5.33 11.44
C LYS A 13 13.13 -4.50 10.55
N ASP A 14 12.79 -4.33 9.29
CA ASP A 14 13.67 -3.74 8.29
C ASP A 14 13.34 -2.29 7.96
N GLY A 15 12.14 -1.83 8.32
CA GLY A 15 11.66 -0.49 7.96
C GLY A 15 11.25 -0.35 6.51
N GLU A 16 11.42 -1.39 5.71
CA GLU A 16 11.21 -1.39 4.27
C GLU A 16 10.69 -2.74 3.82
N LEU A 17 9.81 -2.71 2.82
CA LEU A 17 9.26 -3.91 2.19
C LEU A 17 9.30 -3.73 0.67
N ILE A 18 9.87 -4.70 -0.04
CA ILE A 18 9.92 -4.71 -1.50
C ILE A 18 9.14 -5.92 -1.99
N PHE A 19 8.16 -5.70 -2.85
CA PHE A 19 7.33 -6.79 -3.35
C PHE A 19 6.67 -6.45 -4.68
N THR A 20 6.08 -7.47 -5.31
CA THR A 20 5.31 -7.32 -6.55
C THR A 20 3.84 -7.46 -6.22
N ASN A 21 3.04 -6.47 -6.61
CA ASN A 21 1.62 -6.45 -6.31
C ASN A 21 0.83 -7.43 -7.17
N VAL A 22 -0.27 -7.91 -6.61
CA VAL A 22 -1.25 -8.72 -7.34
C VAL A 22 -2.60 -8.02 -7.22
N GLY A 23 -3.26 -7.76 -8.35
CA GLY A 23 -4.55 -7.07 -8.40
C GLY A 23 -4.50 -5.81 -9.25
N TYR A 24 -5.67 -5.29 -9.59
CA TYR A 24 -5.83 -4.19 -10.54
C TYR A 24 -6.22 -2.87 -9.92
N SER A 25 -6.41 -2.79 -8.61
CA SER A 25 -6.99 -1.61 -7.96
C SER A 25 -6.20 -0.33 -8.17
N MET A 26 -4.90 -0.43 -8.48
CA MET A 26 -4.04 0.73 -8.74
C MET A 26 -3.62 0.83 -10.21
N TYR A 27 -4.27 0.09 -11.09
CA TYR A 27 -4.05 0.23 -12.52
C TYR A 27 -4.57 1.59 -13.01
N PRO A 28 -3.93 2.29 -13.95
CA PRO A 28 -2.76 1.85 -14.72
C PRO A 28 -1.41 2.24 -14.11
N LEU A 29 -1.40 2.93 -12.96
CA LEU A 29 -0.13 3.34 -12.33
C LEU A 29 0.73 2.12 -11.97
N ILE A 30 0.11 1.12 -11.34
CA ILE A 30 0.79 -0.10 -10.93
C ILE A 30 0.24 -1.28 -11.73
N LYS A 31 1.13 -1.96 -12.46
CA LYS A 31 0.79 -3.17 -13.19
C LYS A 31 1.14 -4.39 -12.35
N GLN A 32 0.11 -5.19 -12.05
CA GLN A 32 0.30 -6.38 -11.21
C GLN A 32 1.34 -7.32 -11.82
N ARG A 33 2.13 -7.96 -10.96
CA ARG A 33 3.13 -8.97 -11.32
C ARG A 33 4.28 -8.46 -12.19
N GLU A 34 4.28 -7.19 -12.59
CA GLU A 34 5.35 -6.58 -13.36
C GLU A 34 6.15 -5.57 -12.57
N ASP A 35 5.44 -4.68 -11.87
CA ASP A 35 6.07 -3.56 -11.18
C ASP A 35 6.56 -4.01 -9.80
N ILE A 36 7.74 -3.53 -9.43
CA ILE A 36 8.31 -3.77 -8.11
C ILE A 36 8.03 -2.55 -7.24
N LEU A 37 7.47 -2.79 -6.07
CA LEU A 37 7.02 -1.73 -5.17
C LEU A 37 7.91 -1.68 -3.94
N THR A 38 8.31 -0.46 -3.56
CA THR A 38 9.06 -0.22 -2.34
C THR A 38 8.17 0.53 -1.36
N ILE A 39 7.89 -0.10 -0.23
CA ILE A 39 7.06 0.43 0.86
C ILE A 39 7.97 0.72 2.05
N ILE A 40 7.78 1.85 2.71
CA ILE A 40 8.50 2.15 3.96
C ILE A 40 7.52 2.35 5.10
N LYS A 41 7.99 2.05 6.30
CA LYS A 41 7.27 2.40 7.52
C LYS A 41 7.35 3.91 7.71
N SER A 42 6.22 4.55 8.02
CA SER A 42 6.18 6.00 8.17
C SER A 42 5.14 6.38 9.23
N ASN A 43 5.39 7.50 9.90
CA ASN A 43 4.43 8.08 10.84
C ASN A 43 3.66 9.25 10.22
N SER A 44 3.94 9.58 8.97
CA SER A 44 3.36 10.73 8.29
C SER A 44 2.67 10.30 7.01
N TYR A 45 1.37 10.56 6.93
CA TYR A 45 0.56 10.22 5.76
C TYR A 45 -0.28 11.43 5.37
N LYS A 46 -0.45 11.64 4.06
CA LYS A 46 -1.21 12.77 3.53
C LYS A 46 -2.05 12.35 2.33
N LYS A 47 -3.00 13.19 1.97
CA LYS A 47 -3.80 13.01 0.75
C LYS A 47 -2.88 12.79 -0.46
N GLY A 48 -3.19 11.79 -1.25
CA GLY A 48 -2.42 11.44 -2.43
C GLY A 48 -1.43 10.32 -2.21
N ASP A 49 -1.03 10.04 -0.96
CA ASP A 49 -0.13 8.92 -0.68
C ASP A 49 -0.81 7.60 -0.97
N ILE A 50 -0.04 6.65 -1.51
CA ILE A 50 -0.48 5.27 -1.66
C ILE A 50 0.06 4.50 -0.47
N VAL A 51 -0.83 3.85 0.27
CA VAL A 51 -0.45 3.19 1.52
C VAL A 51 -0.88 1.72 1.51
N LEU A 52 -0.13 0.92 2.27
CA LEU A 52 -0.41 -0.47 2.50
C LEU A 52 -1.12 -0.60 3.85
N TYR A 53 -2.27 -1.26 3.87
CA TYR A 53 -2.96 -1.56 5.12
C TYR A 53 -3.53 -2.98 5.09
N LYS A 54 -3.88 -3.48 6.26
CA LYS A 54 -4.47 -4.81 6.39
C LYS A 54 -5.96 -4.64 6.69
N SER A 55 -6.80 -5.26 5.86
CA SER A 55 -8.25 -5.17 6.01
C SER A 55 -8.75 -6.01 7.18
N GLU A 56 -10.04 -5.84 7.54
CA GLU A 56 -10.68 -6.60 8.61
C GLU A 56 -10.65 -8.12 8.35
N ILE A 57 -10.65 -8.53 7.09
CA ILE A 57 -10.52 -9.93 6.70
C ILE A 57 -9.07 -10.36 6.50
N GLU A 58 -8.14 -9.56 7.03
CA GLU A 58 -6.72 -9.84 7.03
C GLU A 58 -6.07 -9.93 5.64
N HIS A 59 -6.63 -9.23 4.66
CA HIS A 59 -6.01 -9.06 3.35
C HIS A 59 -5.17 -7.79 3.33
N TYR A 60 -4.02 -7.85 2.65
CA TYR A 60 -3.21 -6.66 2.43
C TYR A 60 -3.77 -5.88 1.25
N VAL A 61 -3.95 -4.59 1.45
CA VAL A 61 -4.53 -3.67 0.47
C VAL A 61 -3.60 -2.50 0.24
N LEU A 62 -3.38 -2.14 -1.03
CA LEU A 62 -2.57 -0.99 -1.42
C LEU A 62 -3.47 -0.02 -2.18
N HIS A 63 -3.87 1.08 -1.54
CA HIS A 63 -4.77 2.06 -2.11
C HIS A 63 -4.30 3.49 -1.84
N ARG A 64 -4.91 4.45 -2.53
CA ARG A 64 -4.55 5.86 -2.44
C ARG A 64 -5.40 6.58 -1.39
N ILE A 65 -4.75 7.42 -0.57
CA ILE A 65 -5.45 8.25 0.41
C ILE A 65 -6.17 9.37 -0.32
N LEU A 66 -7.49 9.43 -0.15
CA LEU A 66 -8.34 10.51 -0.68
C LEU A 66 -8.51 11.63 0.33
N LYS A 67 -8.57 11.30 1.62
CA LYS A 67 -8.77 12.27 2.68
C LYS A 67 -8.24 11.73 4.01
N VAL A 68 -7.57 12.59 4.75
CA VAL A 68 -7.12 12.26 6.11
C VAL A 68 -7.98 13.03 7.09
N LYS A 69 -8.61 12.32 8.02
CA LYS A 69 -9.36 12.89 9.13
C LYS A 69 -8.58 12.69 10.42
N LYS A 70 -9.05 13.24 11.52
CA LYS A 70 -8.34 13.22 12.80
C LYS A 70 -7.89 11.81 13.20
N ASP A 71 -8.77 10.83 13.10
CA ASP A 71 -8.50 9.45 13.54
C ASP A 71 -8.77 8.40 12.46
N LYS A 72 -9.22 8.82 11.28
CA LYS A 72 -9.57 7.91 10.18
C LYS A 72 -9.02 8.39 8.86
N VAL A 73 -8.88 7.43 7.93
CA VAL A 73 -8.37 7.70 6.59
C VAL A 73 -9.36 7.11 5.58
N ILE A 74 -9.66 7.89 4.54
CA ILE A 74 -10.53 7.45 3.45
C ILE A 74 -9.65 7.16 2.24
N LEU A 75 -9.78 5.95 1.71
CA LEU A 75 -8.95 5.47 0.61
C LEU A 75 -9.79 4.92 -0.53
N ALA A 76 -9.16 4.79 -1.70
CA ALA A 76 -9.71 4.04 -2.82
C ALA A 76 -8.59 3.58 -3.73
N GLY A 77 -8.80 2.48 -4.44
CA GLY A 77 -7.92 2.09 -5.54
C GLY A 77 -8.16 2.98 -6.74
N ASP A 78 -7.10 3.35 -7.46
CA ASP A 78 -7.21 4.24 -8.62
C ASP A 78 -8.13 3.67 -9.70
N TYR A 79 -8.30 2.37 -9.75
CA TYR A 79 -9.12 1.66 -10.75
C TYR A 79 -10.51 1.30 -10.22
N ASN A 80 -10.84 1.67 -8.98
CA ASN A 80 -12.10 1.31 -8.33
C ASN A 80 -13.10 2.44 -8.38
N TYR A 81 -14.38 2.10 -8.58
CA TYR A 81 -15.47 3.09 -8.56
C TYR A 81 -15.82 3.53 -7.14
N PHE A 82 -15.66 2.65 -6.18
CA PHE A 82 -16.12 2.89 -4.82
C PHE A 82 -14.95 3.09 -3.87
N LYS A 83 -15.16 3.97 -2.89
CA LYS A 83 -14.20 4.17 -1.81
C LYS A 83 -14.18 2.95 -0.90
N ASP A 84 -13.05 2.73 -0.27
CA ASP A 84 -12.93 1.73 0.77
C ASP A 84 -13.74 2.18 2.00
N LYS A 85 -14.07 1.24 2.87
CA LYS A 85 -14.56 1.54 4.19
C LYS A 85 -13.49 2.37 4.92
N PRO A 86 -13.83 3.48 5.61
CA PRO A 86 -12.81 4.23 6.34
C PRO A 86 -12.06 3.36 7.33
N ILE A 87 -10.75 3.56 7.41
CA ILE A 87 -9.90 2.79 8.32
C ILE A 87 -9.27 3.70 9.37
N SER A 88 -8.87 3.10 10.49
CA SER A 88 -8.07 3.80 11.49
C SER A 88 -6.69 4.10 10.93
N ARG A 89 -6.11 5.24 11.31
CA ARG A 89 -4.73 5.57 10.92
C ARG A 89 -3.75 4.49 11.38
N ASP A 90 -4.04 3.84 12.49
CA ASP A 90 -3.20 2.78 13.04
C ASP A 90 -3.21 1.50 12.19
N ALA A 91 -4.18 1.34 11.31
CA ALA A 91 -4.25 0.19 10.41
C ALA A 91 -3.26 0.30 9.26
N ILE A 92 -2.70 1.49 9.00
CA ILE A 92 -1.74 1.70 7.92
C ILE A 92 -0.39 1.12 8.33
N LEU A 93 0.14 0.24 7.49
CA LEU A 93 1.41 -0.45 7.76
C LEU A 93 2.60 0.31 7.19
N GLY A 94 2.43 0.95 6.05
CA GLY A 94 3.49 1.69 5.40
C GLY A 94 3.01 2.44 4.18
N LYS A 95 3.89 3.21 3.55
CA LYS A 95 3.53 3.96 2.34
C LYS A 95 4.49 3.66 1.20
N LEU A 96 3.93 3.72 -0.01
CA LEU A 96 4.68 3.52 -1.24
C LEU A 96 5.55 4.73 -1.53
N ILE A 97 6.84 4.50 -1.73
CA ILE A 97 7.79 5.56 -2.06
C ILE A 97 8.38 5.41 -3.45
N GLU A 98 8.35 4.21 -4.04
CA GLU A 98 8.96 3.98 -5.33
C GLU A 98 8.28 2.83 -6.05
N ILE A 99 8.11 2.99 -7.36
CA ILE A 99 7.64 1.94 -8.27
C ILE A 99 8.75 1.71 -9.28
N THR A 100 9.28 0.49 -9.36
CA THR A 100 10.27 0.12 -10.36
C THR A 100 9.57 -0.61 -11.49
N LYS A 101 9.58 -0.02 -12.67
CA LYS A 101 8.94 -0.58 -13.84
C LYS A 101 9.80 -1.68 -14.47
N LYS A 102 9.19 -2.47 -15.35
CA LYS A 102 9.83 -3.60 -16.01
C LYS A 102 11.09 -3.21 -16.79
N ASP A 103 11.11 -2.00 -17.35
CA ASP A 103 12.25 -1.47 -18.09
C ASP A 103 13.33 -0.84 -17.21
N GLY A 104 13.16 -0.89 -15.89
CA GLY A 104 14.08 -0.30 -14.93
C GLY A 104 13.77 1.13 -14.54
N THR A 105 12.80 1.77 -15.18
CA THR A 105 12.38 3.14 -14.82
C THR A 105 11.80 3.16 -13.42
N LYS A 106 12.20 4.16 -12.62
CA LYS A 106 11.70 4.32 -11.26
C LYS A 106 10.82 5.55 -11.14
N LEU A 107 9.67 5.38 -10.48
CA LEU A 107 8.73 6.45 -10.19
C LEU A 107 8.70 6.69 -8.68
N ASP A 108 8.81 7.94 -8.28
CA ASP A 108 8.73 8.33 -6.86
C ASP A 108 7.29 8.58 -6.42
#